data_11020cf4d0958081e44c93e160d0c4f5
#
_entry.id   11020cf4d0958081e44c93e160d0c4f5
#
_cell.length_a   1.000
_cell.length_b   1.000
_cell.length_c   1.000
_cell.angle_alpha   90.00
_cell.angle_beta   90.00
_cell.angle_gamma   90.00
#
_symmetry.space_group_name_H-M   'P 1'
#
loop_
_entity.id
_entity.type
_entity.pdbx_description
1 polymer ?
#
loop_
_entity_poly.entity_id
_entity_poly.type
_entity_poly.pdbx_seq_one_letter_code
_entity_poly.pdbx_strand_id
1 'polypeptide(L)'
;LETNLDDISSEVLGDFVERALKAGALDVIHTAIQMKKNRPGVQLSVLCAEGDADKFSEMILRETSAFGVRRTLTERRKLQRETKTVTTPHGEVTVKLGLLNGEDEQVAPEYESCRAIAAQADVPLKAVYDAAVAAAR
;
A
#
# COMPACT_ATOMS: atom_id res chain seq x y z
N LEU A 1 -8.66 -11.14 -4.04
CA LEU A 1 -10.05 -10.92 -4.40
C LEU A 1 -10.13 -9.89 -5.51
N GLU A 2 -10.97 -10.14 -6.52
CA GLU A 2 -11.09 -9.21 -7.65
C GLU A 2 -12.54 -9.09 -8.10
N THR A 3 -12.92 -7.89 -8.51
CA THR A 3 -14.18 -7.61 -9.19
C THR A 3 -14.01 -6.50 -10.22
N ASN A 4 -14.88 -6.47 -11.25
CA ASN A 4 -14.87 -5.45 -12.28
C ASN A 4 -16.12 -4.58 -12.14
N LEU A 5 -15.96 -3.27 -12.16
CA LEU A 5 -16.97 -2.27 -11.86
C LEU A 5 -17.02 -1.25 -13.01
N ASP A 6 -18.19 -1.04 -13.61
CA ASP A 6 -18.43 -0.04 -14.68
C ASP A 6 -19.50 1.00 -14.31
N ASP A 7 -20.01 0.94 -13.08
CA ASP A 7 -21.12 1.74 -12.59
C ASP A 7 -20.94 2.26 -11.15
N ILE A 8 -19.69 2.41 -10.69
CA ILE A 8 -19.35 2.95 -9.37
C ILE A 8 -18.79 4.37 -9.48
N SER A 9 -19.13 5.27 -8.55
CA SER A 9 -18.46 6.57 -8.48
C SER A 9 -17.06 6.45 -7.90
N SER A 10 -16.17 7.34 -8.31
CA SER A 10 -14.79 7.40 -7.79
C SER A 10 -14.73 7.70 -6.28
N GLU A 11 -15.71 8.44 -5.77
CA GLU A 11 -15.82 8.76 -4.34
C GLU A 11 -16.17 7.52 -3.51
N VAL A 12 -17.16 6.72 -3.95
CA VAL A 12 -17.52 5.47 -3.28
C VAL A 12 -16.37 4.47 -3.34
N LEU A 13 -15.68 4.39 -4.48
CA LEU A 13 -14.49 3.54 -4.62
C LEU A 13 -13.35 3.99 -3.69
N GLY A 14 -13.12 5.30 -3.58
CA GLY A 14 -12.10 5.86 -2.69
C GLY A 14 -12.39 5.58 -1.22
N ASP A 15 -13.63 5.77 -0.77
CA ASP A 15 -14.07 5.43 0.60
C ASP A 15 -13.88 3.93 0.89
N PHE A 16 -14.27 3.07 -0.05
CA PHE A 16 -14.06 1.63 0.06
C PHE A 16 -12.58 1.29 0.28
N VAL A 17 -11.66 1.89 -0.50
CA VAL A 17 -10.21 1.65 -0.38
C VAL A 17 -9.72 1.97 1.03
N GLU A 18 -10.08 3.14 1.56
CA GLU A 18 -9.68 3.54 2.90
C GLU A 18 -10.24 2.61 3.98
N ARG A 19 -11.50 2.24 3.86
CA ARG A 19 -12.18 1.35 4.81
C ARG A 19 -11.60 -0.06 4.79
N ALA A 20 -11.33 -0.61 3.60
CA ALA A 20 -10.73 -1.93 3.46
C ALA A 20 -9.32 -1.98 4.06
N LEU A 21 -8.49 -0.96 3.84
CA LEU A 21 -7.17 -0.85 4.47
C LEU A 21 -7.29 -0.75 6.01
N LYS A 22 -8.19 0.08 6.55
CA LYS A 22 -8.47 0.17 7.99
C LYS A 22 -8.98 -1.14 8.57
N ALA A 23 -9.73 -1.93 7.79
CA ALA A 23 -10.24 -3.24 8.20
C ALA A 23 -9.18 -4.35 8.15
N GLY A 24 -7.96 -4.07 7.69
CA GLY A 24 -6.83 -4.98 7.69
C GLY A 24 -6.54 -5.65 6.34
N ALA A 25 -7.05 -5.12 5.23
CA ALA A 25 -6.58 -5.54 3.91
C ALA A 25 -5.07 -5.28 3.80
N LEU A 26 -4.34 -6.22 3.21
CA LEU A 26 -2.89 -6.11 3.02
C LEU A 26 -2.53 -5.10 1.93
N ASP A 27 -3.41 -5.00 0.92
CA ASP A 27 -3.32 -4.02 -0.15
C ASP A 27 -4.68 -3.87 -0.84
N VAL A 28 -4.95 -2.70 -1.41
CA VAL A 28 -6.15 -2.44 -2.21
C VAL A 28 -5.73 -1.64 -3.44
N ILE A 29 -5.98 -2.22 -4.61
CA ILE A 29 -5.56 -1.66 -5.90
C ILE A 29 -6.77 -1.55 -6.79
N HIS A 30 -6.88 -0.47 -7.54
CA HIS A 30 -7.84 -0.36 -8.62
C HIS A 30 -7.13 0.00 -9.93
N THR A 31 -7.44 -0.75 -10.99
CA THR A 31 -6.82 -0.63 -12.30
C THR A 31 -7.89 -0.24 -13.32
N ALA A 32 -7.62 0.80 -14.11
CA ALA A 32 -8.50 1.18 -15.20
C ALA A 32 -8.55 0.07 -16.26
N ILE A 33 -9.75 -0.32 -16.65
CA ILE A 33 -10.01 -1.38 -17.65
C ILE A 33 -11.07 -0.94 -18.65
N GLN A 34 -11.08 -1.61 -19.80
CA GLN A 34 -12.16 -1.50 -20.77
C GLN A 34 -13.05 -2.74 -20.68
N MET A 35 -14.33 -2.55 -20.43
CA MET A 35 -15.31 -3.64 -20.26
C MET A 35 -16.16 -3.84 -21.52
N LYS A 36 -17.03 -4.87 -21.49
CA LYS A 36 -18.01 -5.13 -22.56
C LYS A 36 -18.83 -3.88 -22.90
N LYS A 37 -19.35 -3.81 -24.13
CA LYS A 37 -20.06 -2.63 -24.65
C LYS A 37 -19.22 -1.36 -24.68
N ASN A 38 -17.90 -1.52 -24.74
CA ASN A 38 -16.92 -0.42 -24.78
C ASN A 38 -17.07 0.56 -23.60
N ARG A 39 -17.39 0.06 -22.40
CA ARG A 39 -17.51 0.89 -21.20
C ARG A 39 -16.19 0.97 -20.48
N PRO A 40 -15.72 2.17 -20.12
CA PRO A 40 -14.62 2.31 -19.16
C PRO A 40 -15.07 1.76 -17.80
N GLY A 41 -14.18 1.10 -17.11
CA GLY A 41 -14.45 0.55 -15.78
C GLY A 41 -13.18 0.42 -14.96
N VAL A 42 -13.32 -0.17 -13.79
CA VAL A 42 -12.24 -0.39 -12.84
C VAL A 42 -12.24 -1.85 -12.42
N GLN A 43 -11.09 -2.48 -12.45
CA GLN A 43 -10.85 -3.72 -11.72
C GLN A 43 -10.38 -3.37 -10.30
N LEU A 44 -11.21 -3.69 -9.32
CA LEU A 44 -10.86 -3.61 -7.91
C LEU A 44 -10.20 -4.91 -7.48
N SER A 45 -9.00 -4.82 -6.90
CA SER A 45 -8.24 -5.95 -6.34
C SER A 45 -7.97 -5.71 -4.86
N VAL A 46 -8.37 -6.65 -4.01
CA VAL A 46 -8.11 -6.63 -2.57
C VAL A 46 -7.20 -7.80 -2.22
N LEU A 47 -6.01 -7.51 -1.73
CA LEU A 47 -5.11 -8.50 -1.16
C LEU A 47 -5.37 -8.62 0.34
N CYS A 48 -5.65 -9.82 0.81
CA CYS A 48 -5.92 -10.10 2.21
C CYS A 48 -5.29 -11.43 2.66
N ALA A 49 -5.26 -11.68 3.96
CA ALA A 49 -4.96 -13.00 4.46
C ALA A 49 -6.06 -13.99 4.04
N GLU A 50 -5.71 -15.25 3.84
CA GLU A 50 -6.65 -16.29 3.39
C GLU A 50 -7.87 -16.40 4.33
N GLY A 51 -7.63 -16.33 5.65
CA GLY A 51 -8.72 -16.38 6.65
C GLY A 51 -9.67 -15.19 6.64
N ASP A 52 -9.28 -14.08 6.02
CA ASP A 52 -10.11 -12.86 5.89
C ASP A 52 -10.86 -12.76 4.55
N ALA A 53 -10.72 -13.76 3.69
CA ALA A 53 -11.25 -13.71 2.34
C ALA A 53 -12.78 -13.57 2.30
N ASP A 54 -13.52 -14.22 3.21
CA ASP A 54 -14.97 -14.10 3.30
C ASP A 54 -15.40 -12.71 3.75
N LYS A 55 -14.73 -12.17 4.79
CA LYS A 55 -14.95 -10.81 5.30
C LYS A 55 -14.81 -9.75 4.19
N PHE A 56 -13.72 -9.79 3.44
CA PHE A 56 -13.50 -8.81 2.37
C PHE A 56 -14.36 -9.07 1.13
N SER A 57 -14.72 -10.32 0.84
CA SER A 57 -15.70 -10.61 -0.21
C SER A 57 -17.06 -10.01 0.11
N GLU A 58 -17.53 -10.17 1.36
CA GLU A 58 -18.77 -9.57 1.81
C GLU A 58 -18.71 -8.03 1.81
N MET A 59 -17.58 -7.44 2.22
CA MET A 59 -17.38 -6.00 2.19
C MET A 59 -17.45 -5.45 0.76
N ILE A 60 -16.81 -6.11 -0.22
CA ILE A 60 -16.88 -5.73 -1.63
C ILE A 60 -18.34 -5.76 -2.13
N LEU A 61 -19.08 -6.84 -1.84
CA LEU A 61 -20.46 -7.00 -2.29
C LEU A 61 -21.43 -6.01 -1.65
N ARG A 62 -21.18 -5.57 -0.41
CA ARG A 62 -22.05 -4.63 0.30
C ARG A 62 -21.77 -3.17 0.00
N GLU A 63 -20.50 -2.83 -0.27
CA GLU A 63 -20.03 -1.44 -0.29
C GLU A 63 -19.65 -0.96 -1.70
N THR A 64 -19.77 -1.84 -2.70
CA THR A 64 -19.56 -1.49 -4.11
C THR A 64 -20.75 -1.91 -4.95
N SER A 65 -20.71 -1.64 -6.26
CA SER A 65 -21.71 -2.12 -7.22
C SER A 65 -21.47 -3.57 -7.70
N ALA A 66 -20.55 -4.32 -7.05
CA ALA A 66 -20.20 -5.67 -7.47
C ALA A 66 -21.33 -6.68 -7.26
N PHE A 67 -21.60 -7.50 -8.28
CA PHE A 67 -22.50 -8.66 -8.18
C PHE A 67 -21.76 -9.96 -7.86
N GLY A 68 -20.44 -9.95 -7.92
CA GLY A 68 -19.62 -11.14 -7.65
C GLY A 68 -18.16 -10.79 -7.44
N VAL A 69 -17.46 -11.68 -6.75
CA VAL A 69 -16.04 -11.55 -6.44
C VAL A 69 -15.29 -12.81 -6.87
N ARG A 70 -14.22 -12.65 -7.64
CA ARG A 70 -13.30 -13.73 -7.96
C ARG A 70 -12.31 -13.89 -6.80
N ARG A 71 -12.08 -15.13 -6.40
CA ARG A 71 -11.09 -15.45 -5.34
C ARG A 71 -9.96 -16.26 -5.96
N THR A 72 -8.74 -15.82 -5.72
CA THR A 72 -7.53 -16.51 -6.16
C THR A 72 -6.56 -16.58 -5.00
N LEU A 73 -5.99 -17.75 -4.75
CA LEU A 73 -4.89 -17.91 -3.80
C LEU A 73 -3.57 -17.59 -4.50
N THR A 74 -2.77 -16.71 -3.90
CA THR A 74 -1.50 -16.26 -4.45
C THR A 74 -0.38 -16.45 -3.44
N GLU A 75 0.68 -17.14 -3.85
CA GLU A 75 1.90 -17.20 -3.06
C GLU A 75 2.64 -15.86 -3.10
N ARG A 76 3.17 -15.46 -1.95
CA ARG A 76 3.93 -14.21 -1.83
C ARG A 76 5.22 -14.42 -1.05
N ARG A 77 6.36 -14.20 -1.69
CA ARG A 77 7.66 -14.13 -1.02
C ARG A 77 7.89 -12.68 -0.57
N LYS A 78 8.22 -12.51 0.70
CA LYS A 78 8.48 -11.17 1.30
C LYS A 78 9.85 -11.17 1.94
N LEU A 79 10.52 -10.01 1.92
CA LEU A 79 11.66 -9.76 2.79
C LEU A 79 11.21 -9.72 4.25
N GLN A 80 12.07 -10.14 5.15
CA GLN A 80 11.91 -9.80 6.57
C GLN A 80 11.99 -8.28 6.68
N ARG A 81 11.21 -7.69 7.60
CA ARG A 81 11.16 -6.24 7.76
C ARG A 81 11.57 -5.87 9.15
N GLU A 82 12.49 -4.93 9.23
CA GLU A 82 12.88 -4.29 10.47
C GLU A 82 12.70 -2.78 10.34
N THR A 83 12.52 -2.11 11.47
CA THR A 83 12.46 -0.65 11.54
C THR A 83 13.56 -0.19 12.47
N LYS A 84 14.38 0.75 12.02
CA LYS A 84 15.39 1.39 12.85
C LYS A 84 15.37 2.90 12.69
N THR A 85 15.86 3.62 13.70
CA THR A 85 16.12 5.06 13.62
C THR A 85 17.57 5.26 13.24
N VAL A 86 17.84 6.15 12.28
CA VAL A 86 19.18 6.54 11.86
C VAL A 86 19.38 8.03 12.12
N THR A 87 20.57 8.39 12.54
CA THR A 87 20.96 9.78 12.75
C THR A 87 21.52 10.36 11.45
N THR A 88 20.90 11.45 11.00
CA THR A 88 21.35 12.18 9.81
C THR A 88 21.83 13.59 10.19
N PRO A 89 22.51 14.33 9.31
CA PRO A 89 22.86 15.74 9.56
C PRO A 89 21.64 16.65 9.78
N HIS A 90 20.46 16.19 9.38
CA HIS A 90 19.20 16.96 9.48
C HIS A 90 18.35 16.56 10.70
N GLY A 91 18.65 15.45 11.35
CA GLY A 91 17.91 14.89 12.48
C GLY A 91 17.74 13.37 12.40
N GLU A 92 17.00 12.81 13.34
CA GLU A 92 16.73 11.38 13.41
C GLU A 92 15.59 10.98 12.46
N VAL A 93 15.83 9.99 11.62
CA VAL A 93 14.89 9.50 10.62
C VAL A 93 14.60 8.02 10.85
N THR A 94 13.32 7.65 10.84
CA THR A 94 12.89 6.25 10.85
C THR A 94 13.05 5.65 9.46
N VAL A 95 13.72 4.50 9.38
CA VAL A 95 13.90 3.74 8.12
C VAL A 95 13.40 2.32 8.29
N LYS A 96 12.79 1.80 7.24
CA LYS A 96 12.44 0.38 7.10
C LYS A 96 13.54 -0.33 6.34
N LEU A 97 13.96 -1.47 6.88
CA LEU A 97 14.91 -2.38 6.23
C LEU A 97 14.16 -3.59 5.71
N GLY A 98 14.50 -4.01 4.52
CA GLY A 98 14.10 -5.29 3.97
C GLY A 98 15.28 -6.24 3.95
N LEU A 99 15.19 -7.37 4.68
CA LEU A 99 16.29 -8.32 4.80
C LEU A 99 16.00 -9.57 3.98
N LEU A 100 17.01 -10.05 3.28
CA LEU A 100 17.04 -11.36 2.62
C LEU A 100 18.11 -12.21 3.26
N ASN A 101 17.71 -13.32 3.88
CA ASN A 101 18.61 -14.22 4.60
C ASN A 101 19.44 -13.56 5.72
N GLY A 102 18.90 -12.48 6.30
CA GLY A 102 19.57 -11.71 7.37
C GLY A 102 20.47 -10.56 6.89
N GLU A 103 20.58 -10.36 5.58
CA GLU A 103 21.35 -9.25 4.99
C GLU A 103 20.44 -8.11 4.54
N ASP A 104 20.89 -6.86 4.68
CA ASP A 104 20.15 -5.67 4.28
C ASP A 104 20.11 -5.55 2.75
N GLU A 105 18.94 -5.80 2.15
CA GLU A 105 18.72 -5.70 0.69
C GLU A 105 18.05 -4.38 0.31
N GLN A 106 17.15 -3.89 1.15
CA GLN A 106 16.35 -2.71 0.88
C GLN A 106 16.38 -1.74 2.05
N VAL A 107 16.60 -0.48 1.76
CA VAL A 107 16.49 0.63 2.74
C VAL A 107 15.42 1.59 2.25
N ALA A 108 14.39 1.80 3.05
CA ALA A 108 13.28 2.69 2.73
C ALA A 108 13.03 3.68 3.88
N PRO A 109 13.51 4.92 3.78
CA PRO A 109 13.16 5.95 4.74
C PRO A 109 11.63 6.16 4.81
N GLU A 110 11.09 6.33 6.00
CA GLU A 110 9.67 6.60 6.17
C GLU A 110 9.33 8.02 5.75
N TYR A 111 8.34 8.15 4.87
CA TYR A 111 7.93 9.43 4.29
C TYR A 111 7.59 10.48 5.36
N GLU A 112 6.71 10.14 6.31
CA GLU A 112 6.28 11.09 7.35
C GLU A 112 7.44 11.51 8.27
N SER A 113 8.35 10.59 8.58
CA SER A 113 9.57 10.90 9.34
C SER A 113 10.46 11.88 8.56
N CYS A 114 10.73 11.58 7.28
CA CYS A 114 11.53 12.46 6.42
C CYS A 114 10.90 13.84 6.22
N ARG A 115 9.56 13.87 6.00
CA ARG A 115 8.80 15.09 5.80
C ARG A 115 8.86 16.01 7.03
N ALA A 116 8.69 15.44 8.22
CA ALA A 116 8.77 16.20 9.46
C ALA A 116 10.15 16.84 9.64
N ILE A 117 11.24 16.07 9.43
CA ILE A 117 12.61 16.56 9.53
C ILE A 117 12.92 17.60 8.44
N ALA A 118 12.48 17.38 7.20
CA ALA A 118 12.66 18.33 6.10
C ALA A 118 12.03 19.69 6.41
N ALA A 119 10.80 19.68 6.95
CA ALA A 119 10.12 20.90 7.36
C ALA A 119 10.80 21.60 8.56
N GLN A 120 11.27 20.83 9.53
CA GLN A 120 11.93 21.37 10.73
C GLN A 120 13.31 21.96 10.41
N ALA A 121 14.07 21.32 9.52
CA ALA A 121 15.43 21.75 9.15
C ALA A 121 15.45 22.74 7.97
N ASP A 122 14.29 23.07 7.39
CA ASP A 122 14.13 23.90 6.19
C ASP A 122 15.01 23.46 5.01
N VAL A 123 14.98 22.15 4.72
CA VAL A 123 15.75 21.53 3.64
C VAL A 123 14.82 20.75 2.70
N PRO A 124 15.22 20.54 1.43
CA PRO A 124 14.44 19.71 0.52
C PRO A 124 14.25 18.29 1.06
N LEU A 125 13.04 17.75 0.94
CA LEU A 125 12.71 16.37 1.34
C LEU A 125 13.71 15.35 0.79
N LYS A 126 14.15 15.52 -0.47
CA LYS A 126 15.13 14.65 -1.11
C LYS A 126 16.45 14.60 -0.34
N ALA A 127 16.93 15.72 0.20
CA ALA A 127 18.18 15.76 0.96
C ALA A 127 18.11 14.88 2.22
N VAL A 128 16.95 14.90 2.90
CA VAL A 128 16.72 14.05 4.07
C VAL A 128 16.64 12.57 3.68
N TYR A 129 15.99 12.24 2.56
CA TYR A 129 15.96 10.87 2.04
C TYR A 129 17.34 10.34 1.72
N ASP A 130 18.14 11.09 0.96
CA ASP A 130 19.50 10.69 0.57
C ASP A 130 20.39 10.49 1.82
N ALA A 131 20.30 11.40 2.79
CA ALA A 131 21.03 11.30 4.06
C ALA A 131 20.60 10.08 4.88
N ALA A 132 19.30 9.79 4.95
CA ALA A 132 18.78 8.63 5.69
C ALA A 132 19.21 7.30 5.05
N VAL A 133 19.20 7.22 3.72
CA VAL A 133 19.70 6.02 3.00
C VAL A 133 21.20 5.84 3.24
N ALA A 134 21.99 6.91 3.20
CA ALA A 134 23.43 6.86 3.45
C ALA A 134 23.75 6.43 4.90
N ALA A 135 22.98 6.93 5.88
CA ALA A 135 23.18 6.60 7.29
C ALA A 135 22.70 5.18 7.68
N ALA A 136 21.86 4.56 6.84
CA ALA A 136 21.30 3.22 7.09
C ALA A 136 22.20 2.09 6.57
N ARG A 137 23.11 2.38 5.65
CA ARG A 137 24.07 1.45 5.04
C ARG A 137 25.40 1.42 5.80
#